data_7f02a4fc118fed5a27400e3af390bd6f
#
_entry.id   7f02a4fc118fed5a27400e3af390bd6f
#
_cell.length_a   1.000
_cell.length_b   1.000
_cell.length_c   1.000
_cell.angle_alpha   90.00
_cell.angle_beta   90.00
_cell.angle_gamma   90.00
#
_symmetry.space_group_name_H-M   'P 1'
#
loop_
_entity.id
_entity.type
_entity.pdbx_description
1 polymer ?
#
loop_
_entity_poly.entity_id
_entity_poly.type
_entity_poly.pdbx_seq_one_letter_code
_entity_poly.pdbx_strand_id
1 'polypeptide(L)'
;MSLYAISIDLPAESKVFAERIAADGRGAVRFPLLSDPGHRVIDAYRLRDTAYDGKEYEGIPHPAVYVINKSGQVTWIKVEENYRVRPTNADIRAALDAAK
;
A
#
# COMPACT_ATOMS: atom_id res chain seq x y z
N MET A 1 -9.03 13.09 6.29
CA MET A 1 -8.41 12.03 5.46
C MET A 1 -7.83 10.93 6.34
N SER A 2 -8.05 9.69 5.96
CA SER A 2 -7.43 8.55 6.62
C SER A 2 -6.55 7.81 5.62
N LEU A 3 -5.37 7.37 6.06
CA LEU A 3 -4.41 6.64 5.23
C LEU A 3 -4.18 5.26 5.84
N TYR A 4 -4.19 4.24 4.99
CA TYR A 4 -3.89 2.87 5.37
C TYR A 4 -2.90 2.29 4.38
N ALA A 5 -1.94 1.50 4.86
CA ALA A 5 -1.06 0.71 4.00
C ALA A 5 -1.31 -0.78 4.27
N ILE A 6 -1.31 -1.57 3.21
CA ILE A 6 -1.56 -3.01 3.29
C ILE A 6 -0.38 -3.75 2.66
N SER A 7 0.15 -4.76 3.37
CA SER A 7 1.23 -5.60 2.87
C SER A 7 1.01 -7.06 3.26
N ILE A 8 1.84 -7.96 2.73
CA ILE A 8 1.86 -9.36 3.16
C ILE A 8 2.61 -9.58 4.46
N ASP A 9 3.29 -8.57 4.97
CA ASP A 9 4.08 -8.68 6.20
C ASP A 9 3.19 -9.00 7.41
N LEU A 10 3.72 -9.80 8.33
CA LEU A 10 3.08 -10.01 9.61
C LEU A 10 3.12 -8.72 10.45
N PRO A 11 2.20 -8.53 11.41
CA PRO A 11 2.19 -7.31 12.23
C PRO A 11 3.54 -7.00 12.90
N ALA A 12 4.26 -8.01 13.37
CA ALA A 12 5.58 -7.83 13.98
C ALA A 12 6.61 -7.32 12.98
N GLU A 13 6.57 -7.77 11.74
CA GLU A 13 7.44 -7.31 10.66
C GLU A 13 7.15 -5.86 10.28
N SER A 14 5.87 -5.50 10.20
CA SER A 14 5.44 -4.12 9.94
C SER A 14 5.90 -3.17 11.04
N LYS A 15 5.89 -3.61 12.29
CA LYS A 15 6.39 -2.84 13.42
C LYS A 15 7.89 -2.55 13.28
N VAL A 16 8.68 -3.56 12.93
CA VAL A 16 10.13 -3.41 12.70
C VAL A 16 10.40 -2.44 11.55
N PHE A 17 9.64 -2.54 10.47
CA PHE A 17 9.75 -1.64 9.34
C PHE A 17 9.49 -0.18 9.74
N ALA A 18 8.43 0.07 10.51
CA ALA A 18 8.10 1.40 10.99
C ALA A 18 9.20 1.96 11.91
N GLU A 19 9.78 1.13 12.78
CA GLU A 19 10.89 1.53 13.64
C GLU A 19 12.14 1.91 12.85
N ARG A 20 12.45 1.18 11.78
CA ARG A 20 13.58 1.49 10.89
C ARG A 20 13.40 2.83 10.19
N ILE A 21 12.19 3.11 9.70
CA ILE A 21 11.89 4.40 9.06
C ILE A 21 12.08 5.54 10.06
N ALA A 22 11.61 5.39 11.28
CA ALA A 22 11.78 6.41 12.31
C ALA A 22 13.25 6.62 12.66
N ALA A 23 14.04 5.55 12.74
CA ALA A 23 15.47 5.61 13.04
C ALA A 23 16.28 6.29 11.92
N ASP A 24 15.83 6.18 10.66
CA ASP A 24 16.48 6.81 9.50
C ASP A 24 16.21 8.33 9.41
N GLY A 25 15.50 8.90 10.36
CA GLY A 25 15.20 10.33 10.35
C GLY A 25 14.09 10.76 9.39
N ARG A 26 13.35 9.80 8.82
CA ARG A 26 12.22 10.07 7.89
C ARG A 26 10.93 10.39 8.62
N GLY A 27 10.97 10.39 9.96
CA GLY A 27 9.81 10.59 10.80
C GLY A 27 9.09 9.30 11.14
N ALA A 28 8.22 9.36 12.14
CA ALA A 28 7.44 8.20 12.58
C ALA A 28 6.32 7.89 11.58
N VAL A 29 6.07 6.60 11.36
CA VAL A 29 4.88 6.14 10.64
C VAL A 29 3.67 6.31 11.55
N ARG A 30 2.71 7.15 11.16
CA ARG A 30 1.57 7.54 12.01
C ARG A 30 0.23 7.02 11.48
N PHE A 31 0.25 6.18 10.46
CA PHE A 31 -0.95 5.57 9.91
C PHE A 31 -0.91 4.05 10.09
N PRO A 32 -2.06 3.36 10.11
CA PRO A 32 -2.09 1.92 10.27
C PRO A 32 -1.37 1.17 9.14
N LEU A 33 -0.55 0.20 9.51
CA LEU A 33 0.04 -0.77 8.61
C LEU A 33 -0.75 -2.08 8.76
N LEU A 34 -1.58 -2.39 7.77
CA LEU A 34 -2.44 -3.56 7.81
C LEU A 34 -1.74 -4.77 7.20
N SER A 35 -1.98 -5.94 7.76
CA SER A 35 -1.34 -7.18 7.35
C SER A 35 -2.29 -8.08 6.57
N ASP A 36 -1.80 -8.58 5.43
CA ASP A 36 -2.54 -9.53 4.60
C ASP A 36 -1.61 -10.70 4.20
N PRO A 37 -1.07 -11.47 5.17
CA PRO A 37 -0.07 -12.50 4.91
C PRO A 37 -0.60 -13.62 4.01
N GLY A 38 -1.88 -13.91 4.04
CA GLY A 38 -2.53 -14.86 3.15
C GLY A 38 -2.92 -14.27 1.80
N HIS A 39 -2.57 -13.02 1.54
CA HIS A 39 -2.87 -12.23 0.33
C HIS A 39 -4.34 -12.28 -0.14
N ARG A 40 -5.27 -12.48 0.78
CA ARG A 40 -6.70 -12.55 0.46
C ARG A 40 -7.26 -11.26 -0.11
N VAL A 41 -6.97 -10.13 0.54
CA VAL A 41 -7.42 -8.80 0.11
C VAL A 41 -6.69 -8.40 -1.17
N ILE A 42 -5.39 -8.64 -1.21
CA ILE A 42 -4.56 -8.38 -2.38
C ILE A 42 -5.12 -9.13 -3.60
N ASP A 43 -5.46 -10.40 -3.46
CA ASP A 43 -6.07 -11.21 -4.53
C ASP A 43 -7.47 -10.71 -4.91
N ALA A 44 -8.27 -10.29 -3.93
CA ALA A 44 -9.60 -9.75 -4.18
C ALA A 44 -9.56 -8.50 -5.06
N TYR A 45 -8.53 -7.67 -4.90
CA TYR A 45 -8.27 -6.51 -5.76
C TYR A 45 -7.46 -6.83 -7.00
N ARG A 46 -7.09 -8.11 -7.22
CA ARG A 46 -6.31 -8.58 -8.37
C ARG A 46 -4.95 -7.89 -8.50
N LEU A 47 -4.31 -7.64 -7.38
CA LEU A 47 -3.05 -6.93 -7.32
C LEU A 47 -1.83 -7.83 -7.18
N ARG A 48 -2.01 -9.14 -6.89
CA ARG A 48 -0.88 -10.04 -6.67
C ARG A 48 0.04 -10.08 -7.88
N ASP A 49 1.32 -9.89 -7.64
CA ASP A 49 2.35 -10.05 -8.66
C ASP A 49 2.72 -11.53 -8.78
N THR A 50 2.25 -12.19 -9.82
CA THR A 50 2.46 -13.62 -10.04
C THR A 50 3.91 -13.99 -10.30
N ALA A 51 4.78 -13.01 -10.57
CA ALA A 51 6.21 -13.25 -10.71
C ALA A 51 6.85 -13.79 -9.42
N TYR A 52 6.21 -13.57 -8.27
CA TYR A 52 6.67 -14.06 -6.96
C TYR A 52 6.00 -15.36 -6.53
N ASP A 53 5.09 -15.93 -7.30
CA ASP A 53 4.43 -17.19 -6.96
C ASP A 53 5.45 -18.34 -6.82
N GLY A 54 5.33 -19.10 -5.75
CA GLY A 54 6.26 -20.17 -5.42
C GLY A 54 7.59 -19.72 -4.85
N LYS A 55 7.77 -18.44 -4.60
CA LYS A 55 8.98 -17.83 -4.04
C LYS A 55 8.75 -17.34 -2.63
N GLU A 56 9.83 -16.91 -1.95
CA GLU A 56 9.80 -16.46 -0.56
C GLU A 56 8.76 -15.36 -0.29
N TYR A 57 8.58 -14.45 -1.23
CA TYR A 57 7.67 -13.31 -1.09
C TYR A 57 6.37 -13.48 -1.89
N GLU A 58 5.89 -14.72 -2.03
CA GLU A 58 4.61 -14.96 -2.69
C GLU A 58 3.50 -14.11 -2.05
N GLY A 59 2.66 -13.53 -2.89
CA GLY A 59 1.56 -12.67 -2.44
C GLY A 59 1.86 -11.18 -2.48
N ILE A 60 3.11 -10.78 -2.73
CA ILE A 60 3.45 -9.36 -2.90
C ILE A 60 2.57 -8.74 -3.99
N PRO A 61 1.89 -7.61 -3.70
CA PRO A 61 1.09 -6.93 -4.70
C PRO A 61 1.95 -6.07 -5.63
N HIS A 62 1.42 -5.79 -6.82
CA HIS A 62 1.88 -4.64 -7.58
C HIS A 62 1.67 -3.38 -6.75
N PRO A 63 2.56 -2.39 -6.83
CA PRO A 63 2.34 -1.11 -6.14
C PRO A 63 1.03 -0.49 -6.60
N ALA A 64 0.16 -0.16 -5.66
CA ALA A 64 -1.14 0.41 -5.96
C ALA A 64 -1.54 1.44 -4.91
N VAL A 65 -2.19 2.50 -5.37
CA VAL A 65 -2.79 3.51 -4.51
C VAL A 65 -4.24 3.72 -4.95
N TYR A 66 -5.14 3.71 -4.00
CA TYR A 66 -6.56 3.97 -4.19
C TYR A 66 -6.96 5.20 -3.39
N VAL A 67 -7.72 6.10 -4.01
CA VAL A 67 -8.39 7.20 -3.30
C VAL A 67 -9.87 6.90 -3.26
N ILE A 68 -10.45 6.94 -2.06
CA ILE A 68 -11.84 6.61 -1.80
C ILE A 68 -12.51 7.84 -1.19
N ASN A 69 -13.64 8.25 -1.75
CA ASN A 69 -14.39 9.40 -1.24
C ASN A 69 -15.20 9.04 0.01
N LYS A 70 -15.88 10.04 0.59
CA LYS A 70 -16.68 9.85 1.81
C LYS A 70 -17.88 8.93 1.61
N SER A 71 -18.30 8.69 0.38
CA SER A 71 -19.38 7.77 0.04
C SER A 71 -18.90 6.32 -0.14
N GLY A 72 -17.60 6.05 0.05
CA GLY A 72 -17.02 4.72 -0.12
C GLY A 72 -16.73 4.35 -1.57
N GLN A 73 -16.77 5.31 -2.48
CA GLN A 73 -16.48 5.08 -3.89
C GLN A 73 -15.01 5.34 -4.21
N VAL A 74 -14.40 4.48 -5.02
CA VAL A 74 -13.05 4.68 -5.53
C VAL A 74 -13.09 5.76 -6.61
N THR A 75 -12.39 6.87 -6.37
CA THR A 75 -12.35 8.01 -7.29
C THR A 75 -11.06 8.10 -8.08
N TRP A 76 -10.03 7.38 -7.66
CA TRP A 76 -8.74 7.37 -8.34
C TRP A 76 -7.99 6.08 -8.01
N ILE A 77 -7.33 5.52 -9.01
CA ILE A 77 -6.53 4.32 -8.88
C ILE A 77 -5.24 4.50 -9.67
N LYS A 78 -4.13 4.11 -9.08
CA LYS A 78 -2.85 3.99 -9.77
C LYS A 78 -2.24 2.65 -9.42
N VAL A 79 -2.06 1.78 -10.40
CA VAL A 79 -1.39 0.48 -10.25
C VAL A 79 -0.17 0.47 -11.16
N GLU A 80 0.98 0.11 -10.60
CA GLU A 80 2.23 0.02 -11.32
C GLU A 80 2.68 -1.44 -11.45
N GLU A 81 3.10 -1.85 -12.63
CA GLU A 81 3.66 -3.19 -12.83
C GLU A 81 5.07 -3.31 -12.25
N ASN A 82 5.83 -2.22 -12.28
CA ASN A 82 7.18 -2.18 -11.74
C ASN A 82 7.13 -1.75 -10.28
N TYR A 83 7.56 -2.63 -9.36
CA TYR A 83 7.54 -2.38 -7.92
C TYR A 83 8.38 -1.17 -7.47
N ARG A 84 9.29 -0.68 -8.32
CA ARG A 84 10.12 0.49 -8.04
C ARG A 84 9.45 1.80 -8.40
N VAL A 85 8.34 1.75 -9.12
CA VAL A 85 7.60 2.94 -9.54
C VAL A 85 6.46 3.21 -8.57
N ARG A 86 6.33 4.45 -8.16
CA ARG A 86 5.26 4.92 -7.28
C ARG A 86 4.67 6.21 -7.83
N PRO A 87 3.38 6.49 -7.59
CA PRO A 87 2.84 7.81 -7.93
C PRO A 87 3.55 8.88 -7.10
N THR A 88 3.68 10.07 -7.66
CA THR A 88 4.30 11.19 -6.94
C THR A 88 3.36 11.70 -5.85
N ASN A 89 3.92 12.39 -4.85
CA ASN A 89 3.11 13.04 -3.83
C ASN A 89 2.16 14.08 -4.44
N ALA A 90 2.57 14.76 -5.50
CA ALA A 90 1.72 15.72 -6.22
C ALA A 90 0.51 15.03 -6.87
N ASP A 91 0.71 13.85 -7.48
CA ASP A 91 -0.38 13.06 -8.08
C ASP A 91 -1.40 12.64 -7.02
N ILE A 92 -0.92 12.16 -5.87
CA ILE A 92 -1.78 11.73 -4.76
C ILE A 92 -2.55 12.91 -4.19
N ARG A 93 -1.92 14.07 -3.99
CA ARG A 93 -2.58 15.29 -3.50
C ARG A 93 -3.67 15.76 -4.45
N ALA A 94 -3.40 15.78 -5.74
CA ALA A 94 -4.39 16.17 -6.74
C ALA A 94 -5.60 15.23 -6.71
N ALA A 95 -5.37 13.91 -6.59
CA ALA A 95 -6.43 12.92 -6.50
C ALA A 95 -7.28 13.09 -5.22
N LEU A 96 -6.64 13.38 -4.09
CA LEU A 96 -7.33 13.63 -2.82
C LEU A 96 -8.18 14.91 -2.89
N ASP A 97 -7.66 15.97 -3.48
CA ASP A 97 -8.40 17.23 -3.64
C ASP A 97 -9.62 17.05 -4.54
N ALA A 98 -9.51 16.28 -5.60
CA ALA A 98 -10.61 15.96 -6.50
C ALA A 98 -11.69 15.08 -5.86
N ALA A 99 -11.36 14.33 -4.81
CA ALA A 99 -12.28 13.43 -4.11
C ALA A 99 -13.14 14.12 -3.04
N LYS A 100 -12.86 15.37 -2.72
CA LYS A 100 -13.60 16.13 -1.68
C LYS A 100 -15.03 16.45 -2.08
#